data_bef606b2260d514a7edaa54f3c21431c
#
_entry.id   bef606b2260d514a7edaa54f3c21431c
#
_cell.length_a   1.000
_cell.length_b   1.000
_cell.length_c   1.000
_cell.angle_alpha   90.00
_cell.angle_beta   90.00
_cell.angle_gamma   90.00
#
_symmetry.space_group_name_H-M   'P 1'
#
loop_
_entity.id
_entity.type
_entity.pdbx_description
1 polymer ?
#
loop_
_entity_poly.entity_id
_entity_poly.type
_entity_poly.pdbx_seq_one_letter_code
_entity_poly.pdbx_strand_id
1 'polypeptide(L)' 'MLKIKFEYKDEYSRGKWNEQECVVSSVEECKRIYGLGIDCEYRILSIEEV' A
#
# COMPACT_ATOMS: atom_id res chain seq x y z
N MET A 1 -6.04 -14.87 -3.91
CA MET A 1 -5.31 -13.60 -3.99
C MET A 1 -6.03 -12.54 -3.17
N LEU A 2 -5.33 -11.54 -2.72
CA LEU A 2 -5.90 -10.43 -1.95
C LEU A 2 -5.86 -9.16 -2.77
N LYS A 3 -6.98 -8.45 -2.81
CA LYS A 3 -7.06 -7.13 -3.40
C LYS A 3 -6.95 -6.14 -2.25
N ILE A 4 -5.84 -5.41 -2.20
CA ILE A 4 -5.54 -4.50 -1.11
C ILE A 4 -5.62 -3.07 -1.60
N LYS A 5 -6.46 -2.29 -0.95
CA LYS A 5 -6.55 -0.86 -1.20
C LYS A 5 -5.84 -0.16 -0.06
N PHE A 6 -4.91 0.71 -0.38
CA PHE A 6 -4.09 1.36 0.62
C PHE A 6 -3.73 2.78 0.20
N GLU A 7 -3.33 3.57 1.19
CA GLU A 7 -2.79 4.90 0.95
C GLU A 7 -1.35 4.93 1.41
N TYR A 8 -0.54 5.72 0.74
CA TYR A 8 0.84 5.92 1.14
C TYR A 8 1.24 7.38 0.92
N LYS A 9 2.24 7.83 1.66
CA LYS A 9 2.86 9.12 1.41
C LYS A 9 4.36 9.00 1.65
N ASP A 10 5.13 9.67 0.81
CA ASP A 10 6.57 9.68 0.86
C ASP A 10 7.07 11.12 0.72
N GLU A 11 8.39 11.28 0.63
CA GLU A 11 8.99 12.60 0.51
C GLU A 11 8.60 13.31 -0.79
N TYR A 12 8.22 12.56 -1.81
CA TYR A 12 7.83 13.12 -3.11
C TYR A 12 6.38 13.56 -3.15
N SER A 13 5.56 13.07 -2.25
CA SER A 13 4.13 13.39 -2.23
C SER A 13 3.81 14.69 -1.50
N ARG A 14 4.81 15.32 -0.90
CA ARG A 14 4.67 16.58 -0.14
C ARG A 14 3.64 16.47 0.98
N GLY A 15 3.62 15.33 1.65
CA GLY A 15 2.70 15.10 2.76
C GLY A 15 1.28 14.75 2.35
N LYS A 16 1.03 14.54 1.08
CA LYS A 16 -0.29 14.12 0.61
C LYS A 16 -0.37 12.60 0.53
N TRP A 17 -1.53 12.07 0.91
CA TRP A 17 -1.78 10.65 0.79
C TRP A 17 -2.13 10.30 -0.66
N ASN A 18 -1.52 9.24 -1.17
CA ASN A 18 -1.78 8.72 -2.51
C ASN A 18 -2.49 7.39 -2.36
N GLU A 19 -3.64 7.23 -2.98
CA GLU A 19 -4.41 5.99 -2.92
C GLU A 19 -3.95 5.05 -4.03
N GLN A 20 -3.79 3.78 -3.68
CA GLN A 20 -3.34 2.77 -4.62
C GLN A 20 -4.03 1.43 -4.30
N GLU A 21 -4.09 0.57 -5.31
CA GLU A 21 -4.71 -0.74 -5.19
C GLU A 21 -3.80 -1.78 -5.83
N CYS A 22 -3.69 -2.94 -5.20
CA CYS A 22 -2.90 -4.03 -5.76
C CYS A 22 -3.57 -5.39 -5.48
N VAL A 23 -3.26 -6.37 -6.31
CA VAL A 23 -3.70 -7.75 -6.11
C VAL A 23 -2.45 -8.59 -5.89
N VAL A 24 -2.33 -9.15 -4.69
CA VAL A 24 -1.13 -9.88 -4.26
C VAL A 24 -1.55 -11.11 -3.46
N SER A 25 -0.59 -11.97 -3.15
CA SER A 25 -0.86 -13.17 -2.36
C SER A 25 -0.93 -12.89 -0.86
N SER A 26 -0.33 -11.80 -0.40
CA SER A 26 -0.32 -11.45 1.03
C SER A 26 -0.07 -9.96 1.21
N VAL A 27 -0.42 -9.47 2.41
CA VAL A 27 -0.15 -8.06 2.78
C VAL A 27 1.35 -7.79 2.74
N GLU A 28 2.15 -8.73 3.22
CA GLU A 28 3.60 -8.56 3.23
C GLU A 28 4.19 -8.42 1.83
N GLU A 29 3.63 -9.13 0.87
CA GLU A 29 4.04 -9.01 -0.52
C GLU A 29 3.75 -7.59 -1.04
N CYS A 30 2.56 -7.06 -0.72
CA CYS A 30 2.20 -5.70 -1.09
C CYS A 30 3.18 -4.69 -0.50
N LYS A 31 3.49 -4.82 0.78
CA LYS A 31 4.42 -3.92 1.47
C LYS A 31 5.81 -3.96 0.84
N ARG A 32 6.27 -5.14 0.45
CA ARG A 32 7.58 -5.30 -0.17
C ARG A 32 7.64 -4.68 -1.55
N ILE A 33 6.61 -4.88 -2.35
CA ILE A 33 6.56 -4.35 -3.72
C ILE A 33 6.58 -2.83 -3.73
N TYR A 34 5.84 -2.22 -2.81
CA TYR A 34 5.70 -0.76 -2.77
C TYR A 34 6.62 -0.09 -1.74
N GLY A 35 7.42 -0.85 -1.02
CA GLY A 35 8.32 -0.30 0.00
C GLY A 35 7.59 0.32 1.19
N LEU A 36 6.39 -0.16 1.49
CA LEU A 36 5.57 0.40 2.56
C LEU A 36 6.19 0.16 3.92
N GLY A 37 6.29 1.23 4.71
CA GLY A 37 6.90 1.16 6.03
C GLY A 37 8.42 1.25 6.02
N ILE A 38 9.05 1.29 4.83
CA ILE A 38 10.49 1.44 4.67
C ILE A 38 10.79 2.81 4.07
N ASP A 39 10.26 3.07 2.87
CA ASP A 39 10.50 4.32 2.14
C ASP A 39 9.36 5.31 2.30
N CYS A 40 8.23 4.88 2.82
CA CYS A 40 7.06 5.74 2.93
C CYS A 40 6.15 5.29 4.06
N GLU A 41 5.28 6.19 4.53
CA GLU A 41 4.22 5.86 5.47
C GLU A 41 3.06 5.26 4.69
N TYR A 42 2.26 4.43 5.33
CA TYR A 42 1.14 3.80 4.65
C TYR A 42 -0.03 3.54 5.60
N ARG A 43 -1.21 3.35 4.99
CA ARG A 43 -2.42 2.94 5.70
C ARG A 43 -3.16 1.94 4.82
N ILE A 44 -3.60 0.83 5.41
CA ILE A 44 -4.43 -0.14 4.70
C ILE A 44 -5.88 0.30 4.85
N LEU A 45 -6.55 0.48 3.73
CA LEU A 45 -7.95 0.92 3.71
C LEU A 45 -8.91 -0.26 3.66
N SER A 46 -8.63 -1.26 2.84
CA SER A 46 -9.47 -2.45 2.76
C SER A 46 -8.68 -3.62 2.18
N ILE A 47 -9.13 -4.82 2.51
CA ILE A 47 -8.56 -6.07 1.99
C ILE A 47 -9.74 -6.94 1.59
N GLU A 48 -9.75 -7.38 0.33
CA GLU A 48 -10.77 -8.29 -0.19
C GLU A 48 -10.09 -9.51 -0.76
N GLU A 49 -10.69 -10.66 -0.56
CA GLU A 49 -10.22 -11.88 -1.19
C GLU A 49 -10.86 -11.99 -2.58
N VAL A 50 -10.02 -12.19 -3.58
CA VAL A 50 -10.46 -12.29 -4.97
C VAL A 50 -9.95 -13.55 -5.64
#